data_ef09178855aea2454b3157f6cfb69326
#
_entry.id   ef09178855aea2454b3157f6cfb69326
#
_cell.length_a   1.000
_cell.length_b   1.000
_cell.length_c   1.000
_cell.angle_alpha   90.00
_cell.angle_beta   90.00
_cell.angle_gamma   90.00
#
_symmetry.space_group_name_H-M   'P 1'
#
loop_
_entity.id
_entity.type
_entity.pdbx_description
1 polymer ?
#
loop_
_entity_poly.entity_id
_entity_poly.type
_entity_poly.pdbx_seq_one_letter_code
_entity_poly.pdbx_strand_id
1 'polypeptide(L)'
;DFMTIAFVYPGQGAQTIGMGRDLADAYPAAKAVFDEVDEALGEKLSTLIWEGEADELTLTQNAQPALMATSMAALKAEGVTVDKAAYVAGHSLGEYAALCAAGTFSLADTARLLRIRGRAMQAAVPVGQGAMAALLGLSFDQAEAVAAEAAQGEVCQVANQNDPAQNVVSGSKAAVERAI
;
A
#
# COMPACT_ATOMS: atom_id res chain seq x y z
N ASP A 1 -19.80 -11.48 25.71
CA ASP A 1 -18.73 -11.67 24.69
C ASP A 1 -18.16 -10.30 24.35
N PHE A 2 -16.91 -10.06 24.73
CA PHE A 2 -16.21 -8.84 24.33
C PHE A 2 -15.81 -9.02 22.86
N MET A 3 -16.32 -8.17 21.98
CA MET A 3 -15.92 -8.14 20.58
C MET A 3 -14.44 -7.75 20.49
N THR A 4 -13.61 -8.61 19.91
CA THR A 4 -12.22 -8.30 19.65
C THR A 4 -12.14 -7.44 18.38
N ILE A 5 -11.54 -6.26 18.48
CA ILE A 5 -11.39 -5.32 17.36
C ILE A 5 -9.97 -5.46 16.81
N ALA A 6 -9.85 -5.47 15.49
CA ALA A 6 -8.59 -5.34 14.78
C ALA A 6 -8.64 -4.13 13.83
N PHE A 7 -7.56 -3.35 13.78
CA PHE A 7 -7.40 -2.31 12.77
C PHE A 7 -6.56 -2.84 11.63
N VAL A 8 -7.09 -2.72 10.41
CA VAL A 8 -6.47 -3.25 9.20
C VAL A 8 -6.21 -2.12 8.23
N TYR A 9 -4.99 -2.07 7.70
CA TYR A 9 -4.52 -1.01 6.81
C TYR A 9 -4.33 -1.54 5.38
N PRO A 10 -4.87 -0.85 4.36
CA PRO A 10 -4.85 -1.33 2.98
C PRO A 10 -3.46 -1.26 2.36
N GLY A 11 -3.25 -2.10 1.34
CA GLY A 11 -2.14 -2.03 0.42
C GLY A 11 -2.41 -1.14 -0.79
N GLN A 12 -1.47 -1.13 -1.74
CA GLN A 12 -1.60 -0.40 -3.00
C GLN A 12 -2.77 -0.94 -3.83
N GLY A 13 -3.47 -0.04 -4.52
CA GLY A 13 -4.70 -0.31 -5.28
C GLY A 13 -5.94 0.37 -4.70
N ALA A 14 -5.87 0.83 -3.45
CA ALA A 14 -6.95 1.56 -2.78
C ALA A 14 -6.87 3.10 -2.97
N GLN A 15 -5.81 3.62 -3.62
CA GLN A 15 -5.62 5.05 -3.83
C GLN A 15 -6.63 5.61 -4.85
N THR A 16 -7.18 6.77 -4.52
CA THR A 16 -8.03 7.56 -5.40
C THR A 16 -7.75 9.05 -5.22
N ILE A 17 -7.89 9.83 -6.28
CA ILE A 17 -7.80 11.29 -6.19
C ILE A 17 -8.91 11.81 -5.25
N GLY A 18 -8.56 12.72 -4.36
CA GLY A 18 -9.45 13.28 -3.36
C GLY A 18 -9.53 12.50 -2.06
N MET A 19 -8.89 11.32 -1.93
CA MET A 19 -8.97 10.52 -0.70
C MET A 19 -8.49 11.31 0.52
N GLY A 20 -9.28 11.25 1.61
CA GLY A 20 -8.98 11.88 2.88
C GLY A 20 -9.13 13.41 2.90
N ARG A 21 -9.53 14.07 1.79
CA ARG A 21 -9.75 15.52 1.76
C ARG A 21 -10.88 15.95 2.70
N ASP A 22 -12.01 15.26 2.63
CA ASP A 22 -13.17 15.56 3.49
C ASP A 22 -12.82 15.39 4.98
N LEU A 23 -11.95 14.44 5.31
CA LEU A 23 -11.45 14.25 6.67
C LEU A 23 -10.55 15.43 7.09
N ALA A 24 -9.65 15.87 6.20
CA ALA A 24 -8.76 16.98 6.48
C ALA A 24 -9.54 18.32 6.63
N ASP A 25 -10.60 18.52 5.84
CA ASP A 25 -11.46 19.69 5.90
C ASP A 25 -12.32 19.71 7.17
N ALA A 26 -12.80 18.55 7.62
CA ALA A 26 -13.67 18.42 8.78
C ALA A 26 -12.93 18.35 10.13
N TYR A 27 -11.72 17.76 10.14
CA TYR A 27 -10.99 17.43 11.36
C TYR A 27 -9.57 18.00 11.35
N PRO A 28 -9.26 19.00 12.21
CA PRO A 28 -7.90 19.56 12.30
C PRO A 28 -6.81 18.51 12.57
N ALA A 29 -7.14 17.46 13.34
CA ALA A 29 -6.21 16.36 13.62
C ALA A 29 -5.87 15.53 12.37
N ALA A 30 -6.83 15.32 11.46
CA ALA A 30 -6.59 14.66 10.18
C ALA A 30 -5.77 15.55 9.24
N LYS A 31 -6.07 16.87 9.20
CA LYS A 31 -5.29 17.82 8.42
C LYS A 31 -3.83 17.84 8.87
N ALA A 32 -3.57 17.85 10.16
CA ALA A 32 -2.23 17.86 10.73
C ALA A 32 -1.40 16.63 10.27
N VAL A 33 -2.03 15.48 10.03
CA VAL A 33 -1.35 14.30 9.47
C VAL A 33 -0.81 14.59 8.08
N PHE A 34 -1.61 15.17 7.18
CA PHE A 34 -1.15 15.51 5.84
C PHE A 34 -0.07 16.59 5.85
N ASP A 35 -0.22 17.60 6.71
CA ASP A 35 0.77 18.68 6.87
C ASP A 35 2.13 18.11 7.35
N GLU A 36 2.13 17.20 8.33
CA GLU A 36 3.35 16.55 8.84
C GLU A 36 4.01 15.65 7.78
N VAL A 37 3.20 14.92 7.00
CA VAL A 37 3.72 14.08 5.91
C VAL A 37 4.35 14.95 4.82
N ASP A 38 3.70 16.03 4.42
CA ASP A 38 4.24 17.01 3.46
C ASP A 38 5.60 17.56 3.94
N GLU A 39 5.67 17.99 5.21
CA GLU A 39 6.89 18.49 5.81
C GLU A 39 7.99 17.42 5.84
N ALA A 40 7.66 16.20 6.27
CA ALA A 40 8.60 15.09 6.38
C ALA A 40 9.22 14.70 5.03
N LEU A 41 8.46 14.83 3.95
CA LEU A 41 8.90 14.52 2.59
C LEU A 41 9.53 15.71 1.87
N GLY A 42 9.34 16.93 2.38
CA GLY A 42 9.78 18.18 1.74
C GLY A 42 9.06 18.46 0.41
N GLU A 43 7.84 17.96 0.27
CA GLU A 43 7.01 18.12 -0.93
C GLU A 43 5.52 18.15 -0.57
N LYS A 44 4.67 18.65 -1.47
CA LYS A 44 3.21 18.71 -1.28
C LYS A 44 2.51 17.44 -1.78
N LEU A 45 2.75 16.31 -1.08
CA LEU A 45 2.06 15.05 -1.39
C LEU A 45 0.54 15.20 -1.24
N SER A 46 0.06 15.99 -0.27
CA SER A 46 -1.37 16.27 -0.10
C SER A 46 -2.00 16.89 -1.35
N THR A 47 -1.30 17.79 -2.04
CA THR A 47 -1.79 18.37 -3.30
C THR A 47 -1.92 17.32 -4.39
N LEU A 48 -0.93 16.41 -4.52
CA LEU A 48 -1.02 15.28 -5.45
C LEU A 48 -2.20 14.37 -5.13
N ILE A 49 -2.43 14.06 -3.84
CA ILE A 49 -3.54 13.19 -3.41
C ILE A 49 -4.88 13.82 -3.77
N TRP A 50 -5.05 15.11 -3.59
CA TRP A 50 -6.36 15.76 -3.68
C TRP A 50 -6.68 16.32 -5.06
N GLU A 51 -5.68 16.77 -5.80
CA GLU A 51 -5.85 17.56 -7.02
C GLU A 51 -4.94 17.12 -8.17
N GLY A 52 -4.09 16.08 -7.94
CA GLY A 52 -3.16 15.61 -8.94
C GLY A 52 -3.78 14.66 -9.96
N GLU A 53 -2.93 14.14 -10.84
CA GLU A 53 -3.31 13.17 -11.85
C GLU A 53 -3.30 11.75 -11.27
N ALA A 54 -4.30 10.94 -11.65
CA ALA A 54 -4.46 9.57 -11.14
C ALA A 54 -3.25 8.68 -11.46
N ASP A 55 -2.68 8.82 -12.66
CA ASP A 55 -1.52 8.05 -13.09
C ASP A 55 -0.28 8.39 -12.25
N GLU A 56 -0.11 9.67 -11.88
CA GLU A 56 0.97 10.10 -11.01
C GLU A 56 0.80 9.58 -9.58
N LEU A 57 -0.41 9.67 -9.02
CA LEU A 57 -0.72 9.12 -7.70
C LEU A 57 -0.50 7.60 -7.66
N THR A 58 -0.77 6.89 -8.76
CA THR A 58 -0.66 5.42 -8.83
C THR A 58 0.80 4.93 -8.88
N LEU A 59 1.76 5.78 -9.23
CA LEU A 59 3.17 5.41 -9.11
C LEU A 59 3.47 4.97 -7.68
N THR A 60 4.11 3.80 -7.52
CA THR A 60 4.29 3.17 -6.19
C THR A 60 5.02 4.07 -5.21
N GLN A 61 5.93 4.91 -5.68
CA GLN A 61 6.63 5.91 -4.86
C GLN A 61 5.71 6.97 -4.25
N ASN A 62 4.55 7.24 -4.87
CA ASN A 62 3.54 8.20 -4.42
C ASN A 62 2.41 7.50 -3.68
N ALA A 63 1.90 6.40 -4.22
CA ALA A 63 0.79 5.66 -3.65
C ALA A 63 1.08 5.17 -2.22
N GLN A 64 2.29 4.70 -1.95
CA GLN A 64 2.63 4.15 -0.64
C GLN A 64 2.53 5.18 0.49
N PRO A 65 3.23 6.33 0.48
CA PRO A 65 3.08 7.33 1.52
C PRO A 65 1.69 7.99 1.52
N ALA A 66 1.02 8.10 0.36
CA ALA A 66 -0.32 8.67 0.26
C ALA A 66 -1.39 7.83 0.98
N LEU A 67 -1.38 6.52 0.78
CA LEU A 67 -2.29 5.60 1.47
C LEU A 67 -2.03 5.54 2.97
N MET A 68 -0.77 5.57 3.38
CA MET A 68 -0.41 5.65 4.80
C MET A 68 -0.92 6.94 5.43
N ALA A 69 -0.69 8.10 4.80
CA ALA A 69 -1.16 9.40 5.30
C ALA A 69 -2.69 9.41 5.45
N THR A 70 -3.43 8.93 4.44
CA THR A 70 -4.89 8.85 4.48
C THR A 70 -5.39 7.93 5.59
N SER A 71 -4.74 6.77 5.77
CA SER A 71 -5.08 5.82 6.85
C SER A 71 -4.86 6.42 8.23
N MET A 72 -3.75 7.12 8.43
CA MET A 72 -3.45 7.79 9.70
C MET A 72 -4.35 8.99 9.94
N ALA A 73 -4.72 9.73 8.89
CA ALA A 73 -5.69 10.83 8.98
C ALA A 73 -7.06 10.32 9.41
N ALA A 74 -7.52 9.19 8.86
CA ALA A 74 -8.78 8.56 9.27
C ALA A 74 -8.75 8.15 10.75
N LEU A 75 -7.67 7.50 11.20
CA LEU A 75 -7.49 7.12 12.60
C LEU A 75 -7.55 8.35 13.54
N LYS A 76 -6.93 9.47 13.15
CA LYS A 76 -6.90 10.70 13.95
C LYS A 76 -8.22 11.46 13.92
N ALA A 77 -8.96 11.43 12.81
CA ALA A 77 -10.27 12.06 12.67
C ALA A 77 -11.29 11.46 13.63
N GLU A 78 -11.35 10.15 13.72
CA GLU A 78 -12.28 9.43 14.60
C GLU A 78 -11.95 9.59 16.10
N GLY A 79 -10.79 10.13 16.44
CA GLY A 79 -10.32 10.19 17.83
C GLY A 79 -10.18 8.81 18.48
N VAL A 80 -10.15 7.79 17.63
CA VAL A 80 -9.95 6.40 18.07
C VAL A 80 -8.46 6.18 18.30
N THR A 81 -8.14 5.65 19.47
CA THR A 81 -6.77 5.29 19.81
C THR A 81 -6.55 3.81 19.56
N VAL A 82 -5.33 3.46 19.18
CA VAL A 82 -4.96 2.08 18.81
C VAL A 82 -5.10 1.09 19.96
N ASP A 83 -5.10 1.57 21.21
CA ASP A 83 -5.29 0.76 22.42
C ASP A 83 -6.68 0.11 22.50
N LYS A 84 -7.66 0.56 21.71
CA LYS A 84 -8.97 -0.11 21.57
C LYS A 84 -8.90 -1.35 20.69
N ALA A 85 -7.85 -1.52 19.90
CA ALA A 85 -7.64 -2.69 19.06
C ALA A 85 -6.77 -3.72 19.77
N ALA A 86 -7.19 -4.99 19.73
CA ALA A 86 -6.36 -6.09 20.18
C ALA A 86 -5.22 -6.41 19.18
N TYR A 87 -5.45 -6.09 17.92
CA TYR A 87 -4.51 -6.34 16.83
C TYR A 87 -4.49 -5.18 15.85
N VAL A 88 -3.32 -4.94 15.27
CA VAL A 88 -3.15 -4.10 14.08
C VAL A 88 -2.48 -4.95 13.00
N ALA A 89 -2.92 -4.81 11.77
CA ALA A 89 -2.36 -5.53 10.62
C ALA A 89 -2.40 -4.64 9.38
N GLY A 90 -1.56 -4.93 8.41
CA GLY A 90 -1.54 -4.19 7.15
C GLY A 90 -0.97 -5.01 6.01
N HIS A 91 -1.50 -4.79 4.81
CA HIS A 91 -1.03 -5.45 3.59
C HIS A 91 0.07 -4.63 2.93
N SER A 92 1.27 -5.21 2.74
CA SER A 92 2.40 -4.54 2.06
C SER A 92 2.75 -3.20 2.74
N LEU A 93 2.56 -2.06 2.07
CA LEU A 93 2.75 -0.73 2.67
C LEU A 93 1.88 -0.50 3.92
N GLY A 94 0.73 -1.16 4.00
CA GLY A 94 -0.16 -1.09 5.15
C GLY A 94 0.46 -1.62 6.44
N GLU A 95 1.44 -2.51 6.38
CA GLU A 95 2.21 -2.95 7.55
C GLU A 95 2.95 -1.78 8.20
N TYR A 96 3.50 -0.87 7.40
CA TYR A 96 4.12 0.36 7.91
C TYR A 96 3.11 1.28 8.58
N ALA A 97 1.91 1.41 8.01
CA ALA A 97 0.82 2.16 8.64
C ALA A 97 0.39 1.52 9.97
N ALA A 98 0.29 0.19 10.03
CA ALA A 98 0.00 -0.55 11.26
C ALA A 98 1.09 -0.32 12.34
N LEU A 99 2.36 -0.37 11.97
CA LEU A 99 3.48 -0.08 12.85
C LEU A 99 3.50 1.38 13.32
N CYS A 100 3.15 2.32 12.45
CA CYS A 100 2.98 3.72 12.81
C CYS A 100 1.83 3.90 13.82
N ALA A 101 0.69 3.29 13.57
CA ALA A 101 -0.46 3.33 14.48
C ALA A 101 -0.12 2.73 15.85
N ALA A 102 0.66 1.66 15.89
CA ALA A 102 1.14 1.02 17.11
C ALA A 102 2.26 1.80 17.85
N GLY A 103 2.74 2.91 17.26
CA GLY A 103 3.77 3.75 17.87
C GLY A 103 5.21 3.23 17.71
N THR A 104 5.43 2.23 16.84
CA THR A 104 6.77 1.72 16.52
C THR A 104 7.60 2.74 15.75
N PHE A 105 6.96 3.42 14.79
CA PHE A 105 7.56 4.50 14.01
C PHE A 105 6.78 5.80 14.21
N SER A 106 7.48 6.93 14.14
CA SER A 106 6.81 8.23 14.01
C SER A 106 6.11 8.34 12.64
N LEU A 107 5.13 9.24 12.54
CA LEU A 107 4.46 9.52 11.26
C LEU A 107 5.46 10.00 10.20
N ALA A 108 6.35 10.93 10.59
CA ALA A 108 7.37 11.48 9.72
C ALA A 108 8.34 10.41 9.21
N ASP A 109 8.82 9.51 10.08
CA ASP A 109 9.73 8.43 9.67
C ASP A 109 9.02 7.41 8.80
N THR A 110 7.76 7.08 9.09
CA THR A 110 6.95 6.20 8.26
C THR A 110 6.79 6.75 6.84
N ALA A 111 6.52 8.04 6.72
CA ALA A 111 6.42 8.72 5.42
C ALA A 111 7.74 8.61 4.63
N ARG A 112 8.87 8.89 5.27
CA ARG A 112 10.20 8.78 4.65
C ARG A 112 10.53 7.35 4.25
N LEU A 113 10.29 6.37 5.12
CA LEU A 113 10.52 4.95 4.85
C LEU A 113 9.70 4.47 3.65
N LEU A 114 8.41 4.84 3.58
CA LEU A 114 7.54 4.47 2.46
C LEU A 114 7.93 5.18 1.16
N ARG A 115 8.43 6.43 1.22
CA ARG A 115 8.98 7.11 0.06
C ARG A 115 10.23 6.39 -0.45
N ILE A 116 11.14 5.99 0.44
CA ILE A 116 12.36 5.23 0.09
C ILE A 116 11.97 3.88 -0.51
N ARG A 117 11.07 3.14 0.15
CA ARG A 117 10.57 1.85 -0.33
C ARG A 117 9.93 1.96 -1.71
N GLY A 118 9.04 2.93 -1.90
CA GLY A 118 8.37 3.15 -3.18
C GLY A 118 9.33 3.50 -4.31
N ARG A 119 10.31 4.36 -4.05
CA ARG A 119 11.38 4.69 -5.03
C ARG A 119 12.24 3.49 -5.37
N ALA A 120 12.63 2.69 -4.37
CA ALA A 120 13.42 1.49 -4.59
C ALA A 120 12.65 0.45 -5.44
N MET A 121 11.37 0.24 -5.15
CA MET A 121 10.51 -0.63 -5.94
C MET A 121 10.31 -0.13 -7.37
N GLN A 122 10.11 1.20 -7.54
CA GLN A 122 9.95 1.81 -8.86
C GLN A 122 11.23 1.70 -9.69
N ALA A 123 12.41 1.82 -9.06
CA ALA A 123 13.70 1.71 -9.73
C ALA A 123 14.08 0.26 -10.05
N ALA A 124 13.62 -0.70 -9.26
CA ALA A 124 13.93 -2.11 -9.44
C ALA A 124 13.37 -2.68 -10.75
N VAL A 125 12.20 -2.19 -11.17
CA VAL A 125 11.55 -2.62 -12.41
C VAL A 125 11.02 -1.38 -13.13
N PRO A 126 11.62 -1.00 -14.28
CA PRO A 126 11.13 0.11 -15.08
C PRO A 126 9.68 -0.09 -15.53
N VAL A 127 8.94 1.01 -15.64
CA VAL A 127 7.55 1.00 -16.08
C VAL A 127 7.42 0.26 -17.41
N GLY A 128 6.47 -0.70 -17.48
CA GLY A 128 6.19 -1.47 -18.68
C GLY A 128 7.06 -2.72 -18.91
N GLN A 129 8.11 -2.96 -18.12
CA GLN A 129 8.95 -4.16 -18.23
C GLN A 129 8.49 -5.30 -17.33
N GLY A 130 7.93 -4.98 -16.17
CA GLY A 130 7.36 -5.95 -15.25
C GLY A 130 5.84 -5.87 -15.18
N ALA A 131 5.25 -6.93 -14.63
CA ALA A 131 3.83 -7.01 -14.32
C ALA A 131 3.59 -7.85 -13.06
N MET A 132 2.41 -7.67 -12.50
CA MET A 132 1.87 -8.53 -11.44
C MET A 132 0.43 -8.89 -11.81
N ALA A 133 0.01 -10.10 -11.48
CA ALA A 133 -1.35 -10.57 -11.71
C ALA A 133 -1.81 -11.46 -10.56
N ALA A 134 -3.07 -11.30 -10.17
CA ALA A 134 -3.71 -12.18 -9.19
C ALA A 134 -4.27 -13.41 -9.91
N LEU A 135 -3.84 -14.60 -9.50
CA LEU A 135 -4.40 -15.87 -9.90
C LEU A 135 -5.46 -16.25 -8.86
N LEU A 136 -6.71 -16.27 -9.30
CA LEU A 136 -7.87 -16.56 -8.46
C LEU A 136 -8.28 -18.01 -8.59
N GLY A 137 -8.63 -18.66 -7.46
CA GLY A 137 -9.10 -20.03 -7.43
C GLY A 137 -7.99 -21.09 -7.48
N LEU A 138 -6.72 -20.69 -7.50
CA LEU A 138 -5.57 -21.59 -7.48
C LEU A 138 -4.95 -21.66 -6.09
N SER A 139 -4.57 -22.88 -5.67
CA SER A 139 -3.72 -23.05 -4.50
C SER A 139 -2.31 -22.50 -4.75
N PHE A 140 -1.52 -22.36 -3.69
CA PHE A 140 -0.13 -21.89 -3.79
C PHE A 140 0.68 -22.76 -4.76
N ASP A 141 0.63 -24.09 -4.59
CA ASP A 141 1.38 -25.05 -5.44
C ASP A 141 0.96 -24.98 -6.92
N GLN A 142 -0.34 -24.76 -7.17
CA GLN A 142 -0.84 -24.56 -8.53
C GLN A 142 -0.33 -23.24 -9.13
N ALA A 143 -0.31 -22.18 -8.34
CA ALA A 143 0.22 -20.89 -8.78
C ALA A 143 1.73 -20.95 -9.05
N GLU A 144 2.50 -21.69 -8.23
CA GLU A 144 3.93 -21.95 -8.50
C GLU A 144 4.13 -22.71 -9.81
N ALA A 145 3.33 -23.75 -10.07
CA ALA A 145 3.41 -24.52 -11.30
C ALA A 145 3.11 -23.64 -12.53
N VAL A 146 2.05 -22.81 -12.47
CA VAL A 146 1.71 -21.86 -13.54
C VAL A 146 2.85 -20.86 -13.75
N ALA A 147 3.42 -20.30 -12.69
CA ALA A 147 4.51 -19.34 -12.79
C ALA A 147 5.76 -19.97 -13.44
N ALA A 148 6.11 -21.20 -13.03
CA ALA A 148 7.25 -21.94 -13.58
C ALA A 148 7.07 -22.26 -15.07
N GLU A 149 5.87 -22.67 -15.50
CA GLU A 149 5.55 -22.93 -16.91
C GLU A 149 5.58 -21.65 -17.75
N ALA A 150 5.02 -20.55 -17.19
CA ALA A 150 4.95 -19.27 -17.86
C ALA A 150 6.31 -18.57 -17.98
N ALA A 151 7.28 -18.87 -17.12
CA ALA A 151 8.58 -18.23 -17.09
C ALA A 151 9.35 -18.36 -18.42
N GLN A 152 9.43 -19.56 -19.00
CA GLN A 152 10.10 -19.82 -20.31
C GLN A 152 11.48 -19.15 -20.45
N GLY A 153 12.26 -19.13 -19.36
CA GLY A 153 13.58 -18.51 -19.31
C GLY A 153 13.56 -17.03 -18.85
N GLU A 154 12.39 -16.44 -18.65
CA GLU A 154 12.21 -15.13 -18.04
C GLU A 154 11.86 -15.25 -16.54
N VAL A 155 11.73 -14.13 -15.85
CA VAL A 155 11.29 -14.12 -14.44
C VAL A 155 9.76 -14.21 -14.38
N CYS A 156 9.25 -15.22 -13.67
CA CYS A 156 7.86 -15.31 -13.23
C CYS A 156 7.81 -16.12 -11.94
N GLN A 157 7.35 -15.53 -10.84
CA GLN A 157 7.36 -16.16 -9.52
C GLN A 157 6.10 -15.79 -8.75
N VAL A 158 5.67 -16.65 -7.82
CA VAL A 158 4.65 -16.27 -6.84
C VAL A 158 5.26 -15.26 -5.86
N ALA A 159 4.65 -14.10 -5.81
CA ALA A 159 5.10 -12.98 -4.96
C ALA A 159 4.29 -12.85 -3.67
N ASN A 160 2.99 -13.17 -3.70
CA ASN A 160 2.10 -13.09 -2.56
C ASN A 160 1.14 -14.29 -2.52
N GLN A 161 0.89 -14.76 -1.31
CA GLN A 161 -0.25 -15.60 -0.99
C GLN A 161 -1.20 -14.78 -0.10
N ASN A 162 -2.23 -14.19 -0.68
CA ASN A 162 -3.15 -13.32 0.04
C ASN A 162 -4.23 -14.10 0.79
N ASP A 163 -4.66 -15.24 0.22
CA ASP A 163 -5.46 -16.25 0.86
C ASP A 163 -5.21 -17.62 0.19
N PRO A 164 -5.76 -18.74 0.70
CA PRO A 164 -5.53 -20.06 0.14
C PRO A 164 -5.84 -20.22 -1.35
N ALA A 165 -6.71 -19.36 -1.90
CA ALA A 165 -7.15 -19.39 -3.30
C ALA A 165 -6.85 -18.08 -4.05
N GLN A 166 -6.05 -17.18 -3.49
CA GLN A 166 -5.63 -15.94 -4.14
C GLN A 166 -4.12 -15.76 -4.01
N ASN A 167 -3.41 -16.05 -5.07
CA ASN A 167 -1.98 -15.90 -5.17
C ASN A 167 -1.62 -14.87 -6.24
N VAL A 168 -0.55 -14.11 -6.03
CA VAL A 168 -0.10 -13.09 -6.98
C VAL A 168 1.22 -13.53 -7.57
N VAL A 169 1.29 -13.57 -8.91
CA VAL A 169 2.55 -13.76 -9.64
C VAL A 169 3.15 -12.44 -10.06
N SER A 170 4.47 -12.38 -10.07
CA SER A 170 5.25 -11.20 -10.46
C SER A 170 6.42 -11.64 -11.35
N GLY A 171 6.72 -10.84 -12.37
CA GLY A 171 7.80 -11.14 -13.27
C GLY A 171 7.91 -10.20 -14.45
N SER A 172 8.61 -10.61 -15.50
CA SER A 172 8.61 -9.91 -16.77
C SER A 172 7.18 -9.84 -17.33
N LYS A 173 6.83 -8.73 -17.98
CA LYS A 173 5.48 -8.51 -18.48
C LYS A 173 4.99 -9.67 -19.35
N ALA A 174 5.83 -10.14 -20.30
CA ALA A 174 5.47 -11.24 -21.19
C ALA A 174 5.24 -12.56 -20.44
N ALA A 175 6.04 -12.86 -19.42
CA ALA A 175 5.88 -14.07 -18.61
C ALA A 175 4.59 -14.02 -17.76
N VAL A 176 4.29 -12.88 -17.15
CA VAL A 176 3.04 -12.70 -16.39
C VAL A 176 1.81 -12.77 -17.31
N GLU A 177 1.89 -12.19 -18.52
CA GLU A 177 0.82 -12.30 -19.53
C GLU A 177 0.58 -13.76 -19.98
N ARG A 178 1.61 -14.62 -19.98
CA ARG A 178 1.44 -16.06 -20.24
C ARG A 178 0.84 -16.84 -19.05
N ALA A 179 0.98 -16.32 -17.85
CA ALA A 179 0.45 -16.93 -16.63
C ALA A 179 -1.05 -16.67 -16.40
N ILE A 180 -1.64 -15.71 -17.11
CA ILE A 180 -3.06 -15.35 -17.05
C ILE A 180 -3.84 -16.18 -18.08
#